data_24c2ba122dc40690c405ffee17e79b5d
#
_entry.id   24c2ba122dc40690c405ffee17e79b5d
#
_cell.length_a   1.000
_cell.length_b   1.000
_cell.length_c   1.000
_cell.angle_alpha   90.00
_cell.angle_beta   90.00
_cell.angle_gamma   90.00
#
_symmetry.space_group_name_H-M   'P 1'
#
loop_
_entity.id
_entity.type
_entity.pdbx_description
1 polymer ?
#
loop_
_entity_poly.entity_id
_entity_poly.type
_entity_poly.pdbx_seq_one_letter_code
_entity_poly.pdbx_strand_id
1 'polypeptide(L)'
;MAHPRLRVKSKVWLEANGRMIFSDGRLELLEAVDELGSLSRAARRLGMSYRAAWGLLKVTERALGAALLDVTIGGRAGGGARLTVPARELVRRFRRVKRQVNRAADRAFARQF
;
A
#
# COMPACT_ATOMS: atom_id res chain seq x y z
N MET A 1 -27.08 4.64 25.17
CA MET A 1 -25.93 4.69 26.06
C MET A 1 -24.70 5.08 25.26
N ALA A 2 -23.92 5.99 25.78
CA ALA A 2 -22.72 6.45 25.11
C ALA A 2 -21.55 5.47 25.31
N HIS A 3 -20.78 5.25 24.25
CA HIS A 3 -19.56 4.44 24.31
C HIS A 3 -18.41 5.25 23.76
N PRO A 4 -18.03 6.37 24.45
CA PRO A 4 -17.08 7.31 23.88
C PRO A 4 -15.70 6.71 23.61
N ARG A 5 -15.40 5.56 24.22
CA ARG A 5 -14.11 4.91 24.05
C ARG A 5 -14.14 3.74 23.07
N LEU A 6 -15.32 3.34 22.62
CA LEU A 6 -15.44 2.25 21.67
C LEU A 6 -15.38 2.78 20.25
N ARG A 7 -14.60 2.11 19.43
CA ARG A 7 -14.50 2.36 18.01
C ARG A 7 -14.40 1.05 17.28
N VAL A 8 -14.95 1.01 16.08
CA VAL A 8 -14.70 -0.12 15.21
C VAL A 8 -13.52 0.21 14.30
N LYS A 9 -12.68 -0.78 14.10
CA LYS A 9 -11.57 -0.71 13.15
C LYS A 9 -11.74 -1.82 12.14
N SER A 10 -11.33 -1.59 10.92
CA SER A 10 -11.35 -2.60 9.88
C SER A 10 -9.99 -2.68 9.23
N LYS A 11 -9.65 -3.86 8.72
CA LYS A 11 -8.40 -4.08 8.03
C LYS A 11 -8.71 -4.78 6.72
N VAL A 12 -8.15 -4.26 5.64
CA VAL A 12 -8.38 -4.77 4.29
C VAL A 12 -7.05 -5.15 3.69
N TRP A 13 -7.03 -6.28 3.00
CA TRP A 13 -5.89 -6.67 2.18
C TRP A 13 -6.40 -7.43 0.97
N LEU A 14 -5.59 -7.48 -0.08
CA LEU A 14 -5.91 -8.20 -1.30
C LEU A 14 -5.17 -9.52 -1.33
N GLU A 15 -5.85 -10.56 -1.78
CA GLU A 15 -5.26 -11.88 -1.98
C GLU A 15 -5.43 -12.33 -3.43
N ALA A 16 -4.47 -13.09 -3.88
CA ALA A 16 -4.56 -13.81 -5.14
C ALA A 16 -4.16 -15.24 -4.86
N ASN A 17 -5.02 -16.20 -5.23
CA ASN A 17 -4.79 -17.62 -4.98
C ASN A 17 -4.49 -17.93 -3.52
N GLY A 18 -5.21 -17.28 -2.60
CA GLY A 18 -5.05 -17.50 -1.16
C GLY A 18 -3.84 -16.85 -0.53
N ARG A 19 -3.08 -16.07 -1.29
CA ARG A 19 -1.88 -15.42 -0.80
C ARG A 19 -2.06 -13.90 -0.77
N MET A 20 -1.68 -13.26 0.33
CA MET A 20 -1.74 -11.81 0.42
C MET A 20 -0.78 -11.18 -0.60
N ILE A 21 -1.30 -10.28 -1.42
CA ILE A 21 -0.49 -9.60 -2.42
C ILE A 21 -0.42 -8.10 -2.20
N PHE A 22 -1.32 -7.52 -1.41
CA PHE A 22 -1.31 -6.08 -1.15
C PHE A 22 -2.04 -5.78 0.14
N SER A 23 -1.51 -4.85 0.91
CA SER A 23 -2.03 -4.47 2.21
C SER A 23 -1.57 -3.06 2.55
N ASP A 24 -1.93 -2.57 3.75
CA ASP A 24 -1.55 -1.24 4.20
C ASP A 24 -0.04 -0.99 4.15
N GLY A 25 0.77 -1.99 4.52
CA GLY A 25 2.22 -1.83 4.50
C GLY A 25 2.76 -1.57 3.11
N ARG A 26 2.27 -2.31 2.12
CA ARG A 26 2.68 -2.10 0.73
C ARG A 26 2.13 -0.80 0.16
N LEU A 27 0.93 -0.41 0.57
CA LEU A 27 0.36 0.89 0.21
C LEU A 27 1.27 2.01 0.71
N GLU A 28 1.65 1.98 1.99
CA GLU A 28 2.56 2.96 2.58
C GLU A 28 3.89 3.00 1.84
N LEU A 29 4.40 1.84 1.44
CA LEU A 29 5.65 1.76 0.70
C LEU A 29 5.54 2.46 -0.66
N LEU A 30 4.47 2.20 -1.41
CA LEU A 30 4.27 2.87 -2.69
C LEU A 30 4.09 4.38 -2.52
N GLU A 31 3.34 4.80 -1.50
CA GLU A 31 3.16 6.23 -1.19
C GLU A 31 4.48 6.89 -0.85
N ALA A 32 5.33 6.21 -0.09
CA ALA A 32 6.64 6.73 0.27
C ALA A 32 7.55 6.84 -0.95
N VAL A 33 7.49 5.87 -1.87
CA VAL A 33 8.24 5.96 -3.12
C VAL A 33 7.77 7.14 -3.94
N ASP A 34 6.47 7.34 -4.03
CA ASP A 34 5.90 8.46 -4.79
C ASP A 34 6.37 9.81 -4.23
N GLU A 35 6.42 9.92 -2.91
CA GLU A 35 6.85 11.14 -2.24
C GLU A 35 8.37 11.36 -2.32
N LEU A 36 9.15 10.31 -2.10
CA LEU A 36 10.61 10.41 -1.96
C LEU A 36 11.37 10.19 -3.26
N GLY A 37 10.74 9.60 -4.26
CA GLY A 37 11.38 9.29 -5.53
C GLY A 37 12.45 8.22 -5.44
N SER A 38 12.41 7.36 -4.42
CA SER A 38 13.45 6.38 -4.16
C SER A 38 12.90 5.22 -3.33
N LEU A 39 13.08 4.00 -3.82
CA LEU A 39 12.68 2.81 -3.05
C LEU A 39 13.58 2.65 -1.81
N SER A 40 14.86 2.96 -1.94
CA SER A 40 15.80 2.88 -0.83
C SER A 40 15.39 3.81 0.32
N ARG A 41 15.04 5.06 -0.01
CA ARG A 41 14.58 6.02 0.99
C ARG A 41 13.23 5.62 1.58
N ALA A 42 12.33 5.15 0.75
CA ALA A 42 11.01 4.71 1.21
C ALA A 42 11.13 3.55 2.19
N ALA A 43 11.93 2.55 1.84
CA ALA A 43 12.19 1.41 2.71
C ALA A 43 12.76 1.87 4.07
N ARG A 44 13.74 2.76 4.03
CA ARG A 44 14.36 3.30 5.24
C ARG A 44 13.33 4.00 6.12
N ARG A 45 12.47 4.82 5.53
CA ARG A 45 11.40 5.51 6.27
C ARG A 45 10.50 4.53 7.01
N LEU A 46 10.23 3.38 6.39
CA LEU A 46 9.33 2.39 6.97
C LEU A 46 10.06 1.34 7.81
N GLY A 47 11.35 1.53 8.04
CA GLY A 47 12.13 0.64 8.90
C GLY A 47 12.40 -0.74 8.30
N MET A 48 12.45 -0.85 6.98
CA MET A 48 12.73 -2.11 6.32
C MET A 48 13.94 -2.01 5.40
N SER A 49 14.56 -3.16 5.10
CA SER A 49 15.67 -3.19 4.17
C SER A 49 15.18 -2.97 2.74
N TYR A 50 16.07 -2.50 1.87
CA TYR A 50 15.77 -2.37 0.46
C TYR A 50 15.33 -3.71 -0.13
N ARG A 51 16.04 -4.79 0.23
CA ARG A 51 15.72 -6.13 -0.27
C ARG A 51 14.31 -6.56 0.13
N ALA A 52 13.93 -6.30 1.38
CA ALA A 52 12.59 -6.65 1.87
C ALA A 52 11.53 -5.86 1.11
N ALA A 53 11.73 -4.56 0.95
CA ALA A 53 10.80 -3.70 0.22
C ALA A 53 10.65 -4.17 -1.23
N TRP A 54 11.77 -4.44 -1.88
CA TRP A 54 11.79 -4.93 -3.26
C TRP A 54 11.02 -6.25 -3.39
N GLY A 55 11.27 -7.17 -2.44
CA GLY A 55 10.59 -8.48 -2.44
C GLY A 55 9.08 -8.37 -2.29
N LEU A 56 8.61 -7.49 -1.39
CA LEU A 56 7.17 -7.26 -1.22
C LEU A 56 6.53 -6.79 -2.52
N LEU A 57 7.15 -5.82 -3.19
CA LEU A 57 6.60 -5.29 -4.43
C LEU A 57 6.63 -6.30 -5.56
N LYS A 58 7.65 -7.17 -5.59
CA LYS A 58 7.72 -8.21 -6.61
C LYS A 58 6.58 -9.24 -6.50
N VAL A 59 6.18 -9.57 -5.29
CA VAL A 59 5.03 -10.47 -5.08
C VAL A 59 3.77 -9.84 -5.69
N THR A 60 3.55 -8.56 -5.42
CA THR A 60 2.40 -7.84 -5.97
C THR A 60 2.47 -7.75 -7.49
N GLU A 61 3.64 -7.42 -8.04
CA GLU A 61 3.84 -7.32 -9.49
C GLU A 61 3.52 -8.64 -10.20
N ARG A 62 4.00 -9.75 -9.65
CA ARG A 62 3.75 -11.05 -10.23
C ARG A 62 2.26 -11.40 -10.22
N ALA A 63 1.58 -11.10 -9.13
CA ALA A 63 0.16 -11.38 -9.01
C ALA A 63 -0.67 -10.55 -9.99
N LEU A 64 -0.29 -9.30 -10.21
CA LEU A 64 -1.03 -8.39 -11.09
C LEU A 64 -0.56 -8.46 -12.55
N GLY A 65 0.60 -9.03 -12.79
CA GLY A 65 1.18 -9.08 -14.13
C GLY A 65 1.62 -7.72 -14.64
N ALA A 66 2.02 -6.82 -13.75
CA ALA A 66 2.41 -5.46 -14.13
C ALA A 66 3.49 -4.94 -13.18
N ALA A 67 4.44 -4.20 -13.74
CA ALA A 67 5.45 -3.53 -12.93
C ALA A 67 4.81 -2.39 -12.14
N LEU A 68 5.26 -2.20 -10.90
CA LEU A 68 4.77 -1.13 -10.04
C LEU A 68 5.70 0.07 -10.01
N LEU A 69 6.99 -0.13 -10.30
CA LEU A 69 7.97 0.95 -10.28
C LEU A 69 8.70 1.03 -11.60
N ASP A 70 8.94 2.29 -12.03
CA ASP A 70 9.91 2.61 -13.06
C ASP A 70 11.17 3.04 -12.32
N VAL A 71 12.26 2.30 -12.51
CA VAL A 71 13.51 2.53 -11.80
C VAL A 71 14.53 3.10 -12.76
N THR A 72 15.15 4.22 -12.34
CA THR A 72 16.29 4.81 -13.05
C THR A 72 17.56 4.46 -12.29
N ILE A 73 18.51 3.86 -12.98
CA ILE A 73 19.77 3.43 -12.38
C ILE A 73 20.88 4.36 -12.85
N GLY A 74 21.65 4.89 -11.89
CA GLY A 74 22.81 5.72 -12.18
C GLY A 74 22.48 7.17 -12.44
N GLY A 75 23.42 7.90 -13.05
CA GLY A 75 23.32 9.32 -13.31
C GLY A 75 23.86 10.15 -12.17
N ARG A 76 23.91 11.47 -12.37
CA ARG A 76 24.52 12.41 -11.41
C ARG A 76 23.81 12.44 -10.07
N ALA A 77 22.49 12.33 -10.11
CA ALA A 77 21.68 12.38 -8.91
C ALA A 77 21.48 11.02 -8.27
N GLY A 78 22.19 10.00 -8.77
CA GLY A 78 21.95 8.62 -8.40
C GLY A 78 20.71 8.09 -9.07
N GLY A 79 20.26 6.91 -8.67
CA GLY A 79 19.06 6.31 -9.19
C GLY A 79 17.80 6.87 -8.53
N GLY A 80 16.67 6.57 -9.14
CA GLY A 80 15.38 6.97 -8.60
C GLY A 80 14.32 5.96 -8.95
N ALA A 81 13.14 6.15 -8.41
CA ALA A 81 11.99 5.29 -8.69
C ALA A 81 10.73 6.13 -8.73
N ARG A 82 9.84 5.78 -9.65
CA ARG A 82 8.51 6.40 -9.76
C ARG A 82 7.47 5.31 -9.89
N LEU A 83 6.25 5.61 -9.48
CA LEU A 83 5.14 4.69 -9.65
C LEU A 83 4.75 4.62 -11.13
N THR A 84 4.49 3.41 -11.59
CA THR A 84 3.90 3.19 -12.91
C THR A 84 2.42 3.56 -12.88
N VAL A 85 1.80 3.61 -14.06
CA VAL A 85 0.34 3.81 -14.14
C VAL A 85 -0.40 2.67 -13.41
N PRO A 86 -0.04 1.38 -13.60
CA PRO A 86 -0.67 0.31 -12.82
C PRO A 86 -0.53 0.49 -11.30
N ALA A 87 0.62 0.99 -10.83
CA ALA A 87 0.81 1.23 -9.39
C ALA A 87 -0.12 2.35 -8.90
N ARG A 88 -0.24 3.43 -9.65
CA ARG A 88 -1.13 4.54 -9.28
C ARG A 88 -2.59 4.08 -9.24
N GLU A 89 -2.99 3.25 -10.20
CA GLU A 89 -4.32 2.66 -10.22
C GLU A 89 -4.57 1.78 -9.02
N LEU A 90 -3.60 0.93 -8.68
CA LEU A 90 -3.70 0.05 -7.53
C LEU A 90 -3.88 0.85 -6.24
N VAL A 91 -3.06 1.89 -6.05
CA VAL A 91 -3.15 2.76 -4.87
C VAL A 91 -4.54 3.41 -4.80
N ARG A 92 -5.01 3.98 -5.91
CA ARG A 92 -6.30 4.65 -5.97
C ARG A 92 -7.45 3.68 -5.64
N ARG A 93 -7.44 2.51 -6.26
CA ARG A 93 -8.50 1.52 -6.06
C ARG A 93 -8.49 0.94 -4.65
N PHE A 94 -7.31 0.66 -4.12
CA PHE A 94 -7.20 0.12 -2.78
C PHE A 94 -7.68 1.12 -1.72
N ARG A 95 -7.30 2.38 -1.87
CA ARG A 95 -7.78 3.44 -0.98
C ARG A 95 -9.31 3.55 -1.03
N ARG A 96 -9.89 3.40 -2.21
CA ARG A 96 -11.34 3.46 -2.37
C ARG A 96 -12.04 2.31 -1.65
N VAL A 97 -11.52 1.09 -1.81
CA VAL A 97 -12.06 -0.07 -1.10
C VAL A 97 -11.96 0.14 0.41
N LYS A 98 -10.82 0.60 0.91
CA LYS A 98 -10.64 0.88 2.33
C LYS A 98 -11.67 1.87 2.84
N ARG A 99 -11.87 2.96 2.13
CA ARG A 99 -12.86 3.97 2.55
C ARG A 99 -14.26 3.39 2.62
N GLN A 100 -14.64 2.60 1.64
CA GLN A 100 -15.98 2.01 1.61
C GLN A 100 -16.17 0.99 2.73
N VAL A 101 -15.17 0.16 2.99
CA VAL A 101 -15.22 -0.80 4.09
C VAL A 101 -15.29 -0.08 5.44
N ASN A 102 -14.49 0.95 5.64
CA ASN A 102 -14.49 1.71 6.87
C ASN A 102 -15.85 2.36 7.13
N ARG A 103 -16.47 2.94 6.09
CA ARG A 103 -17.79 3.53 6.22
C ARG A 103 -18.85 2.49 6.57
N ALA A 104 -18.77 1.33 5.93
CA ALA A 104 -19.73 0.26 6.22
C ALA A 104 -19.57 -0.23 7.67
N ALA A 105 -18.32 -0.37 8.11
CA ALA A 105 -18.04 -0.77 9.49
C ALA A 105 -18.58 0.26 10.48
N ASP A 106 -18.37 1.54 10.22
CA ASP A 106 -18.84 2.61 11.09
C ASP A 106 -20.38 2.60 11.18
N ARG A 107 -21.07 2.43 10.03
CA ARG A 107 -22.52 2.36 10.01
C ARG A 107 -23.05 1.15 10.78
N ALA A 108 -22.42 0.00 10.58
CA ALA A 108 -22.82 -1.22 11.28
C ALA A 108 -22.60 -1.07 12.78
N PHE A 109 -21.46 -0.49 13.16
CA PHE A 109 -21.15 -0.26 14.57
C PHE A 109 -22.19 0.68 15.21
N ALA A 110 -22.53 1.77 14.52
CA ALA A 110 -23.49 2.72 15.04
C ALA A 110 -24.87 2.09 15.29
N ARG A 111 -25.25 1.10 14.46
CA ARG A 111 -26.53 0.41 14.65
C ARG A 111 -26.53 -0.58 15.81
N GLN A 112 -25.38 -1.16 16.13
CA GLN A 112 -25.28 -2.22 17.13
C GLN A 112 -24.86 -1.72 18.51
N PHE A 113 -24.17 -0.61 18.56
CA PHE A 113 -23.66 0.00 19.78
C PHE A 113 -24.12 1.45 19.92
#